data_2d6bd91d93f1ce1c981d3f213ad5adf9
#
_entry.id   2d6bd91d93f1ce1c981d3f213ad5adf9
#
_cell.length_a   1.000
_cell.length_b   1.000
_cell.length_c   1.000
_cell.angle_alpha   90.00
_cell.angle_beta   90.00
_cell.angle_gamma   90.00
#
_symmetry.space_group_name_H-M   'P 1'
#
loop_
_entity.id
_entity.type
_entity.pdbx_description
1 polymer ?
#
loop_
_entity_poly.entity_id
_entity_poly.type
_entity_poly.pdbx_seq_one_letter_code
_entity_poly.pdbx_strand_id
1 'polypeptide(L)'
;MDKRTLPSRLAAAGATLASLVAPSGAQAELKPGDTAPVFTAPAALGGKTFEFSLAKALGRGPVVVYFYPKAFTKGCTIEANRFAEAQDEYQALHATVIGVSGDDIDTLKKFSVEECRNRFAVASDADGSIMKAYGAVMPLLSSYAKRVSYVVGTDGRIAYAYSSLSPDEHVPNTLAALREMAKR
;
A
#
# COMPACT_ATOMS: atom_id res chain seq x y z
N MET A 1 72.25 21.80 -36.61
CA MET A 1 71.88 20.78 -35.62
C MET A 1 70.61 21.26 -35.01
N ASP A 2 69.54 20.78 -35.53
CA ASP A 2 68.18 21.29 -35.24
C ASP A 2 67.35 20.23 -34.51
N LYS A 3 67.02 20.51 -33.25
CA LYS A 3 66.21 19.63 -32.44
C LYS A 3 64.78 20.11 -32.42
N ARG A 4 63.92 19.48 -33.25
CA ARG A 4 62.49 19.73 -33.28
C ARG A 4 61.82 18.91 -32.14
N THR A 5 61.28 19.59 -31.16
CA THR A 5 60.41 19.04 -30.13
C THR A 5 58.97 18.94 -30.62
N LEU A 6 58.36 17.72 -30.60
CA LEU A 6 56.94 17.51 -30.84
C LEU A 6 56.11 17.83 -29.59
N PRO A 7 54.94 18.45 -29.70
CA PRO A 7 54.02 18.57 -28.61
C PRO A 7 53.13 17.34 -28.49
N SER A 8 53.11 16.81 -27.28
CA SER A 8 52.21 15.70 -26.83
C SER A 8 50.76 16.22 -26.79
N ARG A 9 49.87 15.59 -27.55
CA ARG A 9 48.42 15.85 -27.48
C ARG A 9 47.82 14.94 -26.40
N LEU A 10 47.39 15.49 -25.26
CA LEU A 10 46.51 14.83 -24.31
C LEU A 10 45.10 14.79 -24.92
N ALA A 11 44.62 13.59 -25.19
CA ALA A 11 43.21 13.32 -25.48
C ALA A 11 42.42 13.21 -24.19
N ALA A 12 41.59 14.19 -23.91
CA ALA A 12 40.61 14.12 -22.80
C ALA A 12 39.44 13.24 -23.27
N ALA A 13 39.34 12.05 -22.67
CA ALA A 13 38.19 11.20 -22.85
C ALA A 13 37.04 11.71 -21.96
N GLY A 14 36.06 12.37 -22.58
CA GLY A 14 34.82 12.77 -21.93
C GLY A 14 33.92 11.57 -21.73
N ALA A 15 33.78 11.13 -20.50
CA ALA A 15 32.79 10.14 -20.12
C ALA A 15 31.42 10.80 -20.02
N THR A 16 30.57 10.62 -21.02
CA THR A 16 29.16 10.97 -20.98
C THR A 16 28.42 9.98 -20.12
N LEU A 17 28.04 10.39 -18.91
CA LEU A 17 27.08 9.67 -18.06
C LEU A 17 25.69 9.79 -18.73
N ALA A 18 25.28 8.74 -19.43
CA ALA A 18 23.91 8.59 -19.90
C ALA A 18 23.01 8.30 -18.68
N SER A 19 22.28 9.31 -18.20
CA SER A 19 21.20 9.13 -17.23
C SER A 19 20.10 8.30 -17.90
N LEU A 20 20.01 7.03 -17.50
CA LEU A 20 18.88 6.17 -17.83
C LEU A 20 17.64 6.69 -17.08
N VAL A 21 16.85 7.53 -17.75
CA VAL A 21 15.50 7.86 -17.32
C VAL A 21 14.67 6.60 -17.53
N ALA A 22 14.39 5.88 -16.43
CA ALA A 22 13.45 4.76 -16.45
C ALA A 22 12.06 5.31 -16.81
N PRO A 23 11.31 4.70 -17.73
CA PRO A 23 9.95 5.11 -18.03
C PRO A 23 9.10 4.94 -16.78
N SER A 24 8.40 6.01 -16.34
CA SER A 24 7.34 5.96 -15.34
C SER A 24 6.13 5.19 -15.90
N GLY A 25 6.28 3.88 -16.05
CA GLY A 25 5.18 2.98 -16.33
C GLY A 25 4.31 2.84 -15.08
N ALA A 26 2.99 2.67 -15.25
CA ALA A 26 2.10 2.31 -14.16
C ALA A 26 2.68 1.09 -13.43
N GLN A 27 2.95 1.24 -12.13
CA GLN A 27 3.53 0.14 -11.34
C GLN A 27 2.55 -1.03 -11.30
N ALA A 28 3.03 -2.22 -11.60
CA ALA A 28 2.23 -3.44 -11.48
C ALA A 28 1.86 -3.69 -10.01
N GLU A 29 0.75 -4.39 -9.77
CA GLU A 29 0.38 -4.84 -8.43
C GLU A 29 1.52 -5.66 -7.80
N LEU A 30 1.76 -5.43 -6.51
CA LEU A 30 2.78 -6.17 -5.77
C LEU A 30 2.39 -7.64 -5.63
N LYS A 31 3.40 -8.50 -5.57
CA LYS A 31 3.26 -9.95 -5.47
C LYS A 31 3.87 -10.47 -4.18
N PRO A 32 3.50 -11.68 -3.74
CA PRO A 32 4.20 -12.34 -2.64
C PRO A 32 5.72 -12.37 -2.85
N GLY A 33 6.47 -11.97 -1.83
CA GLY A 33 7.92 -11.80 -1.84
C GLY A 33 8.41 -10.37 -2.12
N ASP A 34 7.60 -9.50 -2.73
CA ASP A 34 7.98 -8.10 -2.94
C ASP A 34 8.08 -7.36 -1.60
N THR A 35 8.95 -6.36 -1.53
CA THR A 35 9.01 -5.46 -0.38
C THR A 35 7.79 -4.53 -0.40
N ALA A 36 7.05 -4.49 0.71
CA ALA A 36 5.94 -3.57 0.89
C ALA A 36 6.48 -2.13 1.05
N PRO A 37 6.05 -1.18 0.22
CA PRO A 37 6.40 0.23 0.40
C PRO A 37 5.95 0.74 1.77
N VAL A 38 6.90 1.25 2.56
CA VAL A 38 6.58 1.85 3.86
C VAL A 38 5.90 3.19 3.65
N PHE A 39 4.83 3.43 4.39
CA PHE A 39 4.12 4.71 4.32
C PHE A 39 3.69 5.20 5.71
N THR A 40 3.45 6.50 5.77
CA THR A 40 2.79 7.19 6.88
C THR A 40 1.69 8.06 6.27
N ALA A 41 0.49 8.01 6.85
CA ALA A 41 -0.66 8.73 6.31
C ALA A 41 -1.62 9.19 7.41
N PRO A 42 -2.35 10.30 7.21
CA PRO A 42 -3.49 10.63 8.05
C PRO A 42 -4.51 9.50 8.02
N ALA A 43 -4.98 9.07 9.18
CA ALA A 43 -5.95 7.99 9.30
C ALA A 43 -7.04 8.34 10.31
N ALA A 44 -8.17 7.64 10.23
CA ALA A 44 -9.29 7.80 11.15
C ALA A 44 -9.69 6.44 11.74
N LEU A 45 -9.97 6.44 13.04
CA LEU A 45 -10.54 5.31 13.79
C LEU A 45 -11.58 5.85 14.76
N GLY A 46 -12.81 5.38 14.66
CA GLY A 46 -13.88 5.81 15.55
C GLY A 46 -14.11 7.33 15.54
N GLY A 47 -14.02 7.96 14.37
CA GLY A 47 -14.18 9.40 14.18
C GLY A 47 -13.00 10.26 14.63
N LYS A 48 -11.96 9.67 15.21
CA LYS A 48 -10.75 10.38 15.67
C LYS A 48 -9.62 10.20 14.65
N THR A 49 -8.94 11.30 14.34
CA THR A 49 -7.79 11.30 13.42
C THR A 49 -6.48 11.04 14.17
N PHE A 50 -5.57 10.36 13.49
CA PHE A 50 -4.21 10.13 13.95
C PHE A 50 -3.28 9.89 12.75
N GLU A 51 -1.98 9.81 12.98
CA GLU A 51 -1.02 9.43 11.96
C GLU A 51 -0.76 7.93 12.01
N PHE A 52 -1.17 7.20 10.98
CA PHE A 52 -0.84 5.78 10.82
C PHE A 52 0.55 5.63 10.22
N SER A 53 1.34 4.71 10.75
CA SER A 53 2.64 4.33 10.20
C SER A 53 2.71 2.81 10.03
N LEU A 54 2.90 2.35 8.78
CA LEU A 54 3.04 0.91 8.48
C LEU A 54 4.22 0.30 9.24
N ALA A 55 5.38 0.98 9.30
CA ALA A 55 6.55 0.49 10.01
C ALA A 55 6.28 0.25 11.50
N LYS A 56 5.58 1.19 12.16
CA LYS A 56 5.18 1.03 13.57
C LYS A 56 4.17 -0.10 13.76
N ALA A 57 3.27 -0.30 12.82
CA ALA A 57 2.28 -1.38 12.87
C ALA A 57 2.95 -2.75 12.71
N LEU A 58 3.87 -2.90 11.76
CA LEU A 58 4.64 -4.14 11.53
C LEU A 58 5.50 -4.54 12.74
N GLY A 59 5.93 -3.58 13.55
CA GLY A 59 6.63 -3.87 14.81
C GLY A 59 5.74 -4.55 15.89
N ARG A 60 4.43 -4.61 15.68
CA ARG A 60 3.47 -5.26 16.58
C ARG A 60 2.89 -6.57 16.03
N GLY A 61 2.99 -6.80 14.72
CA GLY A 61 2.45 -7.97 14.04
C GLY A 61 2.26 -7.73 12.55
N PRO A 62 1.76 -8.71 11.81
CA PRO A 62 1.44 -8.55 10.39
C PRO A 62 0.35 -7.50 10.17
N VAL A 63 0.33 -6.90 8.97
CA VAL A 63 -0.63 -5.86 8.62
C VAL A 63 -1.38 -6.26 7.36
N VAL A 64 -2.70 -6.19 7.40
CA VAL A 64 -3.55 -6.25 6.21
C VAL A 64 -3.76 -4.82 5.73
N VAL A 65 -3.19 -4.51 4.56
CA VAL A 65 -3.41 -3.24 3.86
C VAL A 65 -4.39 -3.51 2.72
N TYR A 66 -5.64 -3.01 2.84
CA TYR A 66 -6.58 -3.15 1.74
C TYR A 66 -6.90 -1.81 1.10
N PHE A 67 -6.82 -1.77 -0.22
CA PHE A 67 -7.18 -0.61 -1.03
C PHE A 67 -8.61 -0.76 -1.52
N TYR A 68 -9.38 0.32 -1.49
CA TYR A 68 -10.75 0.35 -1.99
C TYR A 68 -11.03 1.64 -2.77
N PRO A 69 -11.92 1.60 -3.79
CA PRO A 69 -12.11 2.73 -4.70
C PRO A 69 -12.59 4.01 -4.03
N LYS A 70 -13.65 3.94 -3.22
CA LYS A 70 -14.27 5.13 -2.63
C LYS A 70 -15.18 4.78 -1.44
N ALA A 71 -15.03 5.52 -0.34
CA ALA A 71 -15.89 5.43 0.84
C ALA A 71 -17.37 5.63 0.48
N PHE A 72 -18.25 4.98 1.23
CA PHE A 72 -19.71 5.05 1.10
C PHE A 72 -20.30 4.51 -0.22
N THR A 73 -19.49 3.93 -1.12
CA THR A 73 -20.04 3.17 -2.25
C THR A 73 -20.46 1.78 -1.77
N LYS A 74 -21.52 1.21 -2.40
CA LYS A 74 -22.13 -0.07 -1.98
C LYS A 74 -21.10 -1.19 -1.74
N GLY A 75 -20.16 -1.41 -2.67
CA GLY A 75 -19.16 -2.47 -2.53
C GLY A 75 -18.14 -2.19 -1.42
N CYS A 76 -17.73 -0.93 -1.23
CA CYS A 76 -16.77 -0.55 -0.20
C CYS A 76 -17.39 -0.57 1.20
N THR A 77 -18.67 -0.20 1.34
CA THR A 77 -19.44 -0.37 2.57
C THR A 77 -19.55 -1.85 2.96
N ILE A 78 -19.90 -2.72 2.03
CA ILE A 78 -19.97 -4.18 2.28
C ILE A 78 -18.62 -4.71 2.75
N GLU A 79 -17.53 -4.32 2.08
CA GLU A 79 -16.17 -4.75 2.44
C GLU A 79 -15.75 -4.25 3.82
N ALA A 80 -15.96 -2.96 4.11
CA ALA A 80 -15.64 -2.38 5.42
C ALA A 80 -16.43 -3.06 6.57
N ASN A 81 -17.72 -3.32 6.36
CA ASN A 81 -18.53 -4.04 7.33
C ASN A 81 -18.00 -5.47 7.60
N ARG A 82 -17.58 -6.21 6.57
CA ARG A 82 -16.98 -7.55 6.70
C ARG A 82 -15.65 -7.51 7.44
N PHE A 83 -14.78 -6.55 7.12
CA PHE A 83 -13.55 -6.35 7.90
C PHE A 83 -13.85 -6.01 9.36
N ALA A 84 -14.87 -5.20 9.63
CA ALA A 84 -15.28 -4.86 10.99
C ALA A 84 -15.81 -6.08 11.75
N GLU A 85 -16.61 -6.95 11.11
CA GLU A 85 -17.13 -8.19 11.69
C GLU A 85 -16.01 -9.18 12.03
N ALA A 86 -14.98 -9.24 11.21
CA ALA A 86 -13.86 -10.16 11.37
C ALA A 86 -12.73 -9.64 12.29
N GLN A 87 -12.86 -8.45 12.91
CA GLN A 87 -11.76 -7.84 13.69
C GLN A 87 -11.26 -8.72 14.84
N ASP A 88 -12.13 -9.47 15.50
CA ASP A 88 -11.72 -10.34 16.61
C ASP A 88 -10.81 -11.48 16.10
N GLU A 89 -11.04 -11.99 14.87
CA GLU A 89 -10.17 -12.98 14.24
C GLU A 89 -8.81 -12.38 13.85
N TYR A 90 -8.79 -11.15 13.29
CA TYR A 90 -7.54 -10.46 13.00
C TYR A 90 -6.72 -10.19 14.27
N GLN A 91 -7.38 -9.77 15.36
CA GLN A 91 -6.74 -9.53 16.65
C GLN A 91 -6.19 -10.83 17.26
N ALA A 92 -6.90 -11.94 17.16
CA ALA A 92 -6.42 -13.26 17.60
C ALA A 92 -5.16 -13.72 16.84
N LEU A 93 -4.97 -13.25 15.60
CA LEU A 93 -3.78 -13.48 14.78
C LEU A 93 -2.73 -12.34 14.93
N HIS A 94 -2.89 -11.46 15.90
CA HIS A 94 -2.06 -10.28 16.14
C HIS A 94 -1.92 -9.36 14.91
N ALA A 95 -2.87 -9.41 14.00
CA ALA A 95 -2.84 -8.64 12.75
C ALA A 95 -3.56 -7.30 12.90
N THR A 96 -2.98 -6.25 12.32
CA THR A 96 -3.62 -4.94 12.16
C THR A 96 -4.28 -4.85 10.80
N VAL A 97 -5.50 -4.32 10.72
CA VAL A 97 -6.17 -4.00 9.46
C VAL A 97 -6.15 -2.49 9.24
N ILE A 98 -5.80 -2.06 8.04
CA ILE A 98 -5.87 -0.67 7.58
C ILE A 98 -6.48 -0.60 6.19
N GLY A 99 -7.56 0.15 6.00
CA GLY A 99 -8.09 0.47 4.69
C GLY A 99 -7.40 1.72 4.13
N VAL A 100 -7.21 1.80 2.82
CA VAL A 100 -6.58 2.94 2.15
C VAL A 100 -7.39 3.34 0.92
N SER A 101 -7.73 4.62 0.82
CA SER A 101 -8.42 5.19 -0.36
C SER A 101 -7.98 6.63 -0.62
N GLY A 102 -8.32 7.14 -1.79
CA GLY A 102 -8.10 8.54 -2.16
C GLY A 102 -9.06 9.53 -1.49
N ASP A 103 -9.95 9.09 -0.62
CA ASP A 103 -10.89 9.98 0.09
C ASP A 103 -10.16 10.89 1.09
N ASP A 104 -10.71 12.09 1.30
CA ASP A 104 -10.21 13.02 2.30
C ASP A 104 -10.46 12.53 3.73
N ILE A 105 -9.69 13.06 4.68
CA ILE A 105 -9.72 12.59 6.07
C ILE A 105 -11.07 12.88 6.77
N ASP A 106 -11.79 13.92 6.39
CA ASP A 106 -13.09 14.22 7.00
C ASP A 106 -14.18 13.26 6.55
N THR A 107 -14.13 12.81 5.29
CA THR A 107 -14.91 11.68 4.77
C THR A 107 -14.59 10.40 5.53
N LEU A 108 -13.30 10.10 5.72
CA LEU A 108 -12.85 8.87 6.39
C LEU A 108 -13.16 8.85 7.89
N LYS A 109 -13.22 10.00 8.55
CA LYS A 109 -13.71 10.09 9.93
C LYS A 109 -15.13 9.52 10.07
N LYS A 110 -16.03 9.92 9.18
CA LYS A 110 -17.42 9.42 9.15
C LYS A 110 -17.45 7.94 8.80
N PHE A 111 -16.73 7.55 7.75
CA PHE A 111 -16.65 6.16 7.29
C PHE A 111 -16.11 5.22 8.37
N SER A 112 -15.13 5.67 9.18
CA SER A 112 -14.56 4.89 10.29
C SER A 112 -15.58 4.59 11.40
N VAL A 113 -16.58 5.46 11.59
CA VAL A 113 -17.67 5.27 12.57
C VAL A 113 -18.77 4.42 11.98
N GLU A 114 -19.28 4.83 10.81
CA GLU A 114 -20.51 4.28 10.24
C GLU A 114 -20.29 2.88 9.67
N GLU A 115 -19.26 2.71 8.84
CA GLU A 115 -19.06 1.48 8.08
C GLU A 115 -17.94 0.58 8.66
N CYS A 116 -16.86 1.18 9.19
CA CYS A 116 -15.84 0.42 9.90
C CYS A 116 -16.25 0.11 11.36
N ARG A 117 -17.40 0.65 11.81
CA ARG A 117 -18.02 0.38 13.14
C ARG A 117 -17.04 0.60 14.30
N ASN A 118 -16.15 1.59 14.18
CA ASN A 118 -15.08 1.89 15.15
C ASN A 118 -14.10 0.72 15.40
N ARG A 119 -14.03 -0.28 14.53
CA ARG A 119 -13.29 -1.51 14.75
C ARG A 119 -11.87 -1.49 14.19
N PHE A 120 -11.63 -0.77 13.10
CA PHE A 120 -10.33 -0.63 12.47
C PHE A 120 -10.17 0.74 11.78
N ALA A 121 -8.93 1.09 11.45
CA ALA A 121 -8.61 2.39 10.87
C ALA A 121 -8.71 2.42 9.35
N VAL A 122 -8.99 3.60 8.82
CA VAL A 122 -8.91 3.92 7.39
C VAL A 122 -8.00 5.13 7.17
N ALA A 123 -7.10 5.05 6.19
CA ALA A 123 -6.08 6.05 5.88
C ALA A 123 -6.40 6.78 4.58
N SER A 124 -6.13 8.08 4.58
CA SER A 124 -6.30 8.98 3.43
C SER A 124 -5.01 8.99 2.59
N ASP A 125 -5.14 8.61 1.33
CA ASP A 125 -4.12 8.70 0.28
C ASP A 125 -4.58 9.72 -0.78
N ALA A 126 -4.86 10.96 -0.34
CA ALA A 126 -5.47 12.00 -1.17
C ALA A 126 -4.60 12.39 -2.40
N ASP A 127 -3.29 12.24 -2.33
CA ASP A 127 -2.38 12.48 -3.45
C ASP A 127 -2.12 11.23 -4.32
N GLY A 128 -2.63 10.06 -3.90
CA GLY A 128 -2.50 8.79 -4.61
C GLY A 128 -1.09 8.20 -4.60
N SER A 129 -0.20 8.68 -3.73
CA SER A 129 1.20 8.23 -3.68
C SER A 129 1.32 6.79 -3.16
N ILE A 130 0.51 6.42 -2.18
CA ILE A 130 0.51 5.08 -1.59
C ILE A 130 -0.06 4.07 -2.59
N MET A 131 -1.23 4.34 -3.18
CA MET A 131 -1.82 3.43 -4.17
C MET A 131 -0.93 3.26 -5.40
N LYS A 132 -0.18 4.29 -5.82
CA LYS A 132 0.82 4.18 -6.88
C LYS A 132 1.95 3.25 -6.49
N ALA A 133 2.52 3.42 -5.29
CA ALA A 133 3.62 2.60 -4.80
C ALA A 133 3.25 1.11 -4.68
N TYR A 134 1.98 0.80 -4.40
CA TYR A 134 1.46 -0.58 -4.31
C TYR A 134 0.93 -1.12 -5.65
N GLY A 135 0.97 -0.36 -6.74
CA GLY A 135 0.37 -0.74 -8.02
C GLY A 135 -1.17 -0.87 -7.95
N ALA A 136 -1.77 -0.23 -6.96
CA ALA A 136 -3.20 -0.30 -6.67
C ALA A 136 -4.01 0.83 -7.32
N VAL A 137 -3.48 1.54 -8.31
CA VAL A 137 -4.20 2.59 -9.04
C VAL A 137 -5.19 1.96 -10.03
N MET A 138 -6.43 2.43 -10.03
CA MET A 138 -7.44 1.96 -10.98
C MET A 138 -7.10 2.43 -12.41
N PRO A 139 -7.09 1.54 -13.40
CA PRO A 139 -6.91 1.94 -14.80
C PRO A 139 -7.93 3.01 -15.21
N LEU A 140 -7.50 4.04 -15.91
CA LEU A 140 -8.31 5.16 -16.43
C LEU A 140 -8.91 6.10 -15.35
N LEU A 141 -8.79 5.78 -14.06
CA LEU A 141 -9.31 6.57 -12.93
C LEU A 141 -8.23 6.74 -11.86
N SER A 142 -7.21 7.54 -12.15
CA SER A 142 -5.97 7.66 -11.37
C SER A 142 -6.16 8.18 -9.93
N SER A 143 -7.32 8.76 -9.61
CA SER A 143 -7.69 9.19 -8.26
C SER A 143 -8.38 8.09 -7.42
N TYR A 144 -8.62 6.92 -8.02
CA TYR A 144 -9.28 5.79 -7.36
C TYR A 144 -8.32 4.62 -7.24
N ALA A 145 -8.38 3.97 -6.09
CA ALA A 145 -7.68 2.70 -5.92
C ALA A 145 -8.48 1.56 -6.57
N LYS A 146 -7.76 0.52 -7.02
CA LYS A 146 -8.35 -0.80 -7.25
C LYS A 146 -8.82 -1.37 -5.92
N ARG A 147 -9.67 -2.40 -5.99
CA ARG A 147 -9.94 -3.22 -4.81
C ARG A 147 -8.91 -4.34 -4.74
N VAL A 148 -7.94 -4.19 -3.86
CA VAL A 148 -6.86 -5.15 -3.65
C VAL A 148 -6.45 -5.20 -2.18
N SER A 149 -6.23 -6.39 -1.64
CA SER A 149 -5.78 -6.60 -0.27
C SER A 149 -4.41 -7.26 -0.26
N TYR A 150 -3.52 -6.74 0.56
CA TYR A 150 -2.19 -7.27 0.81
C TYR A 150 -2.07 -7.69 2.27
N VAL A 151 -1.47 -8.84 2.51
CA VAL A 151 -0.97 -9.21 3.84
C VAL A 151 0.53 -8.94 3.86
N VAL A 152 0.96 -8.06 4.74
CA VAL A 152 2.36 -7.69 4.92
C VAL A 152 2.90 -8.39 6.17
N GLY A 153 3.96 -9.19 6.00
CA GLY A 153 4.65 -9.84 7.11
C GLY A 153 5.46 -8.86 7.94
N THR A 154 5.82 -9.25 9.16
CA THR A 154 6.68 -8.45 10.07
C THR A 154 8.06 -8.18 9.51
N ASP A 155 8.49 -8.94 8.50
CA ASP A 155 9.71 -8.74 7.72
C ASP A 155 9.59 -7.63 6.66
N GLY A 156 8.42 -6.99 6.53
CA GLY A 156 8.12 -5.94 5.57
C GLY A 156 7.89 -6.44 4.15
N ARG A 157 7.65 -7.75 3.96
CA ARG A 157 7.35 -8.33 2.64
C ARG A 157 5.89 -8.64 2.48
N ILE A 158 5.42 -8.57 1.24
CA ILE A 158 4.08 -9.05 0.86
C ILE A 158 4.06 -10.57 1.02
N ALA A 159 3.30 -11.07 1.97
CA ALA A 159 3.08 -12.50 2.16
C ALA A 159 1.94 -13.04 1.28
N TYR A 160 0.94 -12.18 1.01
CA TYR A 160 -0.21 -12.52 0.19
C TYR A 160 -0.79 -11.28 -0.49
N ALA A 161 -1.33 -11.46 -1.70
CA ALA A 161 -2.03 -10.42 -2.45
C ALA A 161 -3.29 -11.01 -3.09
N TYR A 162 -4.41 -10.27 -3.02
CA TYR A 162 -5.67 -10.63 -3.64
C TYR A 162 -6.35 -9.41 -4.26
N SER A 163 -6.69 -9.49 -5.54
CA SER A 163 -7.30 -8.40 -6.31
C SER A 163 -8.61 -8.89 -6.92
N SER A 164 -9.71 -8.23 -6.60
CA SER A 164 -11.04 -8.53 -7.14
C SER A 164 -11.96 -7.32 -6.94
N LEU A 165 -12.82 -7.03 -7.90
CA LEU A 165 -13.87 -6.00 -7.73
C LEU A 165 -14.96 -6.42 -6.75
N SER A 166 -15.23 -7.75 -6.60
CA SER A 166 -16.13 -8.26 -5.56
C SER A 166 -15.52 -8.10 -4.18
N PRO A 167 -16.27 -7.58 -3.19
CA PRO A 167 -15.80 -7.47 -1.81
C PRO A 167 -15.80 -8.80 -1.04
N ASP A 168 -16.32 -9.89 -1.64
CA ASP A 168 -16.72 -11.08 -0.90
C ASP A 168 -15.55 -11.88 -0.32
N GLU A 169 -14.46 -12.02 -1.07
CA GLU A 169 -13.37 -12.93 -0.74
C GLU A 169 -12.15 -12.23 -0.11
N HIS A 170 -12.15 -10.90 0.06
CA HIS A 170 -11.01 -10.17 0.62
C HIS A 170 -10.72 -10.58 2.08
N VAL A 171 -11.76 -10.64 2.91
CA VAL A 171 -11.64 -11.05 4.32
C VAL A 171 -11.26 -12.52 4.46
N PRO A 172 -11.99 -13.49 3.85
CA PRO A 172 -11.65 -14.91 3.98
C PRO A 172 -10.21 -15.21 3.53
N ASN A 173 -9.79 -14.63 2.40
CA ASN A 173 -8.46 -14.88 1.82
C ASN A 173 -7.33 -14.30 2.69
N THR A 174 -7.48 -13.07 3.20
CA THR A 174 -6.47 -12.47 4.07
C THR A 174 -6.36 -13.18 5.43
N LEU A 175 -7.48 -13.64 6.01
CA LEU A 175 -7.47 -14.46 7.21
C LEU A 175 -6.82 -15.84 6.97
N ALA A 176 -7.10 -16.49 5.84
CA ALA A 176 -6.45 -17.74 5.49
C ALA A 176 -4.93 -17.57 5.36
N ALA A 177 -4.48 -16.50 4.70
CA ALA A 177 -3.05 -16.20 4.57
C ALA A 177 -2.38 -15.97 5.95
N LEU A 178 -3.02 -15.21 6.84
CA LEU A 178 -2.51 -14.96 8.19
C LEU A 178 -2.42 -16.27 9.02
N ARG A 179 -3.43 -17.15 8.91
CA ARG A 179 -3.40 -18.45 9.57
C ARG A 179 -2.26 -19.34 9.08
N GLU A 180 -1.97 -19.33 7.79
CA GLU A 180 -0.81 -20.07 7.24
C GLU A 180 0.52 -19.49 7.71
N MET A 181 0.62 -18.15 7.84
CA MET A 181 1.82 -17.50 8.40
C MET A 181 2.05 -17.87 9.86
N ALA A 182 0.99 -17.97 10.66
CA ALA A 182 1.06 -18.32 12.10
C ALA A 182 1.49 -19.78 12.37
N LYS A 183 1.47 -20.66 11.35
CA LYS A 183 1.91 -22.07 11.47
C LYS A 183 3.41 -22.25 11.26
N ARG A 184 4.10 -21.21 10.80
CA ARG A 184 5.53 -21.26 10.45
C ARG A 184 6.42 -20.80 11.60
#